data_dabf0e947a4c6b61c5e1b92415c32adf
#
_entry.id   dabf0e947a4c6b61c5e1b92415c32adf
#
_cell.length_a   1.000
_cell.length_b   1.000
_cell.length_c   1.000
_cell.angle_alpha   90.00
_cell.angle_beta   90.00
_cell.angle_gamma   90.00
#
_symmetry.space_group_name_H-M   'P 1'
#
loop_
_entity.id
_entity.type
_entity.pdbx_description
1 polymer ?
#
loop_
_entity_poly.entity_id
_entity_poly.type
_entity_poly.pdbx_seq_one_letter_code
_entity_poly.pdbx_strand_id
1 'polypeptide(L)'
;MDGKLHGVTFSTLERIGGTPCVLLGLMTVKRSSKRDQVLKGLMAEAYHRALMAFPDEDVVVGTRLVAPDGMEALKSLTEIIPRTGHRAVGEERAWGRRLAKRFAVDANYDEQSFVVKSAGQSGFLDYESSKPEKIKPEIVSLFNDVNAKKGGVLIVHGWTMAESLVKLGSRA
;
A
#
# COMPACT_ATOMS: atom_id res chain seq x y z
N MET A 1 -23.83 -10.86 -4.58
CA MET A 1 -22.87 -11.76 -3.93
C MET A 1 -23.64 -12.67 -2.98
N ASP A 2 -23.13 -13.83 -2.71
CA ASP A 2 -23.78 -14.94 -1.97
C ASP A 2 -23.83 -14.80 -0.44
N GLY A 3 -23.66 -13.58 0.08
CA GLY A 3 -23.63 -13.30 1.53
C GLY A 3 -22.39 -13.79 2.26
N LYS A 4 -21.38 -14.30 1.54
CA LYS A 4 -20.12 -14.80 2.13
C LYS A 4 -19.06 -13.70 2.12
N LEU A 5 -18.24 -13.66 3.18
CA LEU A 5 -17.10 -12.76 3.25
C LEU A 5 -16.02 -13.19 2.26
N HIS A 6 -15.68 -12.32 1.31
CA HIS A 6 -14.66 -12.56 0.29
C HIS A 6 -13.40 -11.73 0.49
N GLY A 7 -13.45 -10.69 1.28
CA GLY A 7 -12.30 -9.84 1.59
C GLY A 7 -12.65 -8.77 2.60
N VAL A 8 -11.62 -8.23 3.25
CA VAL A 8 -11.73 -7.13 4.20
C VAL A 8 -10.52 -6.22 4.09
N THR A 9 -10.72 -4.94 4.31
CA THR A 9 -9.62 -3.97 4.44
C THR A 9 -9.88 -3.03 5.60
N PHE A 10 -8.80 -2.63 6.27
CA PHE A 10 -8.78 -1.53 7.23
C PHE A 10 -7.88 -0.43 6.69
N SER A 11 -8.42 0.76 6.60
CA SER A 11 -7.69 1.94 6.18
C SER A 11 -8.09 3.16 7.02
N THR A 12 -7.17 4.08 7.18
CA THR A 12 -7.42 5.37 7.82
C THR A 12 -7.23 6.50 6.83
N LEU A 13 -7.96 7.58 7.05
CA LEU A 13 -7.82 8.84 6.35
C LEU A 13 -7.27 9.85 7.34
N GLU A 14 -6.19 10.51 7.01
CA GLU A 14 -5.56 11.51 7.86
C GLU A 14 -4.73 12.50 7.07
N ARG A 15 -4.21 13.52 7.73
CA ARG A 15 -3.22 14.42 7.15
C ARG A 15 -1.86 14.21 7.81
N ILE A 16 -0.82 14.06 7.00
CA ILE A 16 0.57 14.01 7.46
C ILE A 16 1.28 15.24 6.92
N GLY A 17 1.69 16.16 7.82
CA GLY A 17 2.28 17.41 7.41
C GLY A 17 1.39 18.28 6.51
N GLY A 18 0.08 18.21 6.71
CA GLY A 18 -0.91 18.92 5.88
C GLY A 18 -1.39 18.16 4.63
N THR A 19 -0.65 17.16 4.17
CA THR A 19 -1.00 16.37 2.97
C THR A 19 -2.03 15.30 3.30
N PRO A 20 -3.12 15.18 2.53
CA PRO A 20 -4.09 14.11 2.67
C PRO A 20 -3.45 12.74 2.43
N CYS A 21 -3.80 11.78 3.27
CA CYS A 21 -3.26 10.42 3.20
C CYS A 21 -4.35 9.37 3.38
N VAL A 22 -4.24 8.29 2.60
CA VAL A 22 -4.89 7.01 2.86
C VAL A 22 -3.82 6.05 3.37
N LEU A 23 -3.96 5.58 4.59
CA LEU A 23 -3.07 4.57 5.15
C LEU A 23 -3.77 3.22 5.12
N LEU A 24 -3.23 2.30 4.35
CA LEU A 24 -3.71 0.92 4.29
C LEU A 24 -3.04 0.14 5.43
N GLY A 25 -3.85 -0.35 6.35
CA GLY A 25 -3.38 -1.14 7.48
C GLY A 25 -3.36 -2.64 7.18
N LEU A 26 -4.53 -3.25 7.16
CA LEU A 26 -4.74 -4.66 6.85
C LEU A 26 -5.59 -4.78 5.62
N MET A 27 -5.24 -5.71 4.73
CA MET A 27 -6.11 -6.17 3.66
C MET A 27 -5.96 -7.67 3.50
N THR A 28 -7.07 -8.37 3.42
CA THR A 28 -7.09 -9.79 3.08
C THR A 28 -8.20 -10.06 2.07
N VAL A 29 -7.91 -10.86 1.07
CA VAL A 29 -8.84 -11.23 0.00
C VAL A 29 -8.80 -12.73 -0.19
N LYS A 30 -9.96 -13.38 -0.11
CA LYS A 30 -10.07 -14.81 -0.30
C LYS A 30 -9.61 -15.22 -1.70
N ARG A 31 -8.75 -16.24 -1.76
CA ARG A 31 -8.30 -16.84 -3.01
C ARG A 31 -9.49 -17.46 -3.74
N SER A 32 -9.87 -16.87 -4.87
CA SER A 32 -10.97 -17.32 -5.72
C SER A 32 -10.86 -16.73 -7.12
N SER A 33 -11.70 -17.18 -8.05
CA SER A 33 -11.79 -16.60 -9.40
C SER A 33 -12.25 -15.14 -9.40
N LYS A 34 -12.90 -14.68 -8.32
CA LYS A 34 -13.39 -13.29 -8.14
C LYS A 34 -12.41 -12.38 -7.40
N ARG A 35 -11.23 -12.90 -7.04
CA ARG A 35 -10.23 -12.20 -6.23
C ARG A 35 -9.93 -10.78 -6.72
N ASP A 36 -9.64 -10.62 -8.00
CA ASP A 36 -9.28 -9.31 -8.58
C ASP A 36 -10.43 -8.32 -8.51
N GLN A 37 -11.66 -8.79 -8.68
CA GLN A 37 -12.86 -7.97 -8.54
C GLN A 37 -13.06 -7.52 -7.09
N VAL A 38 -12.84 -8.42 -6.12
CA VAL A 38 -12.94 -8.09 -4.69
C VAL A 38 -11.88 -7.07 -4.31
N LEU A 39 -10.62 -7.28 -4.69
CA LEU A 39 -9.53 -6.33 -4.44
C LEU A 39 -9.84 -4.96 -5.03
N LYS A 40 -10.27 -4.92 -6.29
CA LYS A 40 -10.65 -3.69 -6.97
C LYS A 40 -11.77 -2.96 -6.22
N GLY A 41 -12.78 -3.67 -5.74
CA GLY A 41 -13.88 -3.11 -4.97
C GLY A 41 -13.43 -2.52 -3.64
N LEU A 42 -12.56 -3.23 -2.92
CA LEU A 42 -12.01 -2.74 -1.64
C LEU A 42 -11.18 -1.46 -1.83
N MET A 43 -10.34 -1.42 -2.87
CA MET A 43 -9.55 -0.23 -3.17
C MET A 43 -10.42 0.93 -3.66
N ALA A 44 -11.42 0.66 -4.49
CA ALA A 44 -12.36 1.69 -4.94
C ALA A 44 -13.11 2.34 -3.77
N GLU A 45 -13.51 1.57 -2.76
CA GLU A 45 -14.13 2.11 -1.55
C GLU A 45 -13.16 2.97 -0.73
N ALA A 46 -11.89 2.57 -0.62
CA ALA A 46 -10.86 3.39 0.05
C ALA A 46 -10.67 4.72 -0.68
N TYR A 47 -10.61 4.71 -2.01
CA TYR A 47 -10.50 5.92 -2.83
C TYR A 47 -11.77 6.77 -2.77
N HIS A 48 -12.95 6.14 -2.74
CA HIS A 48 -14.22 6.87 -2.59
C HIS A 48 -14.25 7.65 -1.27
N ARG A 49 -13.87 7.02 -0.18
CA ARG A 49 -13.78 7.68 1.12
C ARG A 49 -12.78 8.84 1.11
N ALA A 50 -11.63 8.65 0.46
CA ALA A 50 -10.65 9.71 0.30
C ALA A 50 -11.19 10.88 -0.53
N LEU A 51 -11.88 10.60 -1.64
CA LEU A 51 -12.53 11.62 -2.46
C LEU A 51 -13.55 12.45 -1.67
N MET A 52 -14.34 11.79 -0.83
CA MET A 52 -15.32 12.48 0.01
C MET A 52 -14.69 13.31 1.11
N ALA A 53 -13.53 12.89 1.64
CA ALA A 53 -12.84 13.59 2.71
C ALA A 53 -11.92 14.72 2.20
N PHE A 54 -11.36 14.56 1.01
CA PHE A 54 -10.34 15.44 0.44
C PHE A 54 -10.68 15.78 -1.02
N PRO A 55 -11.82 16.45 -1.28
CA PRO A 55 -12.18 16.81 -2.63
C PRO A 55 -11.12 17.76 -3.22
N ASP A 56 -10.80 17.56 -4.49
CA ASP A 56 -9.86 18.39 -5.26
C ASP A 56 -8.42 18.43 -4.74
N GLU A 57 -8.02 17.47 -3.90
CA GLU A 57 -6.66 17.37 -3.38
C GLU A 57 -5.96 16.10 -3.87
N ASP A 58 -4.64 16.21 -4.09
CA ASP A 58 -3.79 15.06 -4.33
C ASP A 58 -3.59 14.30 -3.02
N VAL A 59 -3.61 12.98 -3.10
CA VAL A 59 -3.59 12.10 -1.91
C VAL A 59 -2.42 11.13 -1.99
N VAL A 60 -1.67 11.02 -0.90
CA VAL A 60 -0.68 9.95 -0.70
C VAL A 60 -1.38 8.70 -0.19
N VAL A 61 -1.08 7.58 -0.80
CA VAL A 61 -1.45 6.27 -0.27
C VAL A 61 -0.21 5.58 0.24
N GLY A 62 -0.22 5.21 1.51
CA GLY A 62 0.93 4.58 2.18
C GLY A 62 0.54 3.27 2.85
N THR A 63 1.49 2.34 2.89
CA THR A 63 1.28 1.03 3.51
C THR A 63 2.59 0.37 3.92
N ARG A 64 2.47 -0.74 4.64
CA ARG A 64 3.55 -1.68 4.99
C ARG A 64 3.23 -3.01 4.36
N LEU A 65 4.14 -3.54 3.56
CA LEU A 65 3.96 -4.81 2.87
C LEU A 65 4.92 -5.87 3.40
N VAL A 66 4.43 -7.08 3.62
CA VAL A 66 5.24 -8.23 4.02
C VAL A 66 5.69 -9.08 2.82
N ALA A 67 4.98 -8.95 1.69
CA ALA A 67 5.22 -9.75 0.50
C ALA A 67 4.91 -8.97 -0.78
N PRO A 68 5.51 -9.36 -1.93
CA PRO A 68 5.31 -8.71 -3.22
C PRO A 68 3.85 -8.62 -3.66
N ASP A 69 3.03 -9.54 -3.24
CA ASP A 69 1.61 -9.63 -3.58
C ASP A 69 0.84 -8.35 -3.24
N GLY A 70 1.20 -7.70 -2.13
CA GLY A 70 0.57 -6.47 -1.69
C GLY A 70 0.70 -5.30 -2.66
N MET A 71 1.68 -5.33 -3.55
CA MET A 71 1.85 -4.30 -4.59
C MET A 71 0.68 -4.25 -5.59
N GLU A 72 -0.08 -5.32 -5.72
CA GLU A 72 -1.28 -5.36 -6.55
C GLU A 72 -2.33 -4.32 -6.13
N ALA A 73 -2.46 -4.07 -4.84
CA ALA A 73 -3.40 -3.07 -4.31
C ALA A 73 -3.03 -1.64 -4.74
N LEU A 74 -1.76 -1.41 -5.05
CA LEU A 74 -1.21 -0.08 -5.32
C LEU A 74 -1.05 0.23 -6.81
N LYS A 75 -1.35 -0.71 -7.70
CA LYS A 75 -1.06 -0.60 -9.14
C LYS A 75 -1.74 0.56 -9.87
N SER A 76 -2.78 1.15 -9.27
CA SER A 76 -3.47 2.32 -9.82
C SER A 76 -2.84 3.65 -9.43
N LEU A 77 -1.85 3.63 -8.54
CA LEU A 77 -1.14 4.83 -8.09
C LEU A 77 -0.06 5.23 -9.08
N THR A 78 0.30 6.50 -9.05
CA THR A 78 1.47 7.04 -9.73
C THR A 78 2.63 7.22 -8.76
N GLU A 79 3.84 7.31 -9.31
CA GLU A 79 5.06 7.57 -8.52
C GLU A 79 5.23 6.63 -7.31
N ILE A 80 4.98 5.34 -7.53
CA ILE A 80 5.14 4.34 -6.47
C ILE A 80 6.60 4.25 -6.06
N ILE A 81 6.87 4.35 -4.76
CA ILE A 81 8.19 4.27 -4.15
C ILE A 81 8.16 3.22 -3.03
N PRO A 82 9.16 2.30 -2.94
CA PRO A 82 10.29 2.15 -3.87
C PRO A 82 9.88 1.48 -5.20
N ARG A 83 10.71 1.68 -6.22
CA ARG A 83 10.58 0.98 -7.50
C ARG A 83 11.96 0.65 -8.07
N THR A 84 12.05 -0.46 -8.78
CA THR A 84 13.30 -0.95 -9.38
C THR A 84 13.83 0.04 -10.41
N GLY A 85 15.15 0.23 -10.40
CA GLY A 85 15.82 1.14 -11.32
C GLY A 85 15.68 2.64 -10.98
N HIS A 86 15.04 2.96 -9.86
CA HIS A 86 14.89 4.33 -9.39
C HIS A 86 15.55 4.52 -8.02
N ARG A 87 16.42 5.50 -7.93
CA ARG A 87 17.01 5.94 -6.66
C ARG A 87 16.13 7.05 -6.08
N ALA A 88 15.50 6.78 -4.95
CA ALA A 88 14.60 7.72 -4.31
C ALA A 88 15.29 9.06 -4.01
N VAL A 89 14.62 10.14 -4.37
CA VAL A 89 15.05 11.52 -4.10
C VAL A 89 14.66 11.99 -2.69
N GLY A 90 15.08 13.19 -2.30
CA GLY A 90 14.90 13.68 -0.94
C GLY A 90 13.45 13.66 -0.43
N GLU A 91 12.51 14.12 -1.25
CA GLU A 91 11.08 14.13 -0.86
C GLU A 91 10.48 12.73 -0.77
N GLU A 92 10.83 11.83 -1.67
CA GLU A 92 10.38 10.44 -1.63
C GLU A 92 10.88 9.73 -0.37
N ARG A 93 12.16 9.95 0.01
CA ARG A 93 12.71 9.44 1.27
C ARG A 93 12.06 10.08 2.49
N ALA A 94 11.74 11.38 2.41
CA ALA A 94 11.03 12.06 3.48
C ALA A 94 9.65 11.45 3.73
N TRP A 95 8.93 11.08 2.68
CA TRP A 95 7.66 10.35 2.80
C TRP A 95 7.85 8.97 3.43
N GLY A 96 8.87 8.23 3.03
CA GLY A 96 9.20 6.95 3.68
C GLY A 96 9.41 7.09 5.18
N ARG A 97 10.18 8.10 5.63
CA ARG A 97 10.39 8.38 7.05
C ARG A 97 9.11 8.78 7.78
N ARG A 98 8.28 9.66 7.18
CA ARG A 98 6.99 10.08 7.76
C ARG A 98 6.07 8.88 7.99
N LEU A 99 5.99 7.98 7.00
CA LEU A 99 5.19 6.77 7.09
C LEU A 99 5.76 5.78 8.12
N ALA A 100 7.07 5.54 8.13
CA ALA A 100 7.71 4.67 9.11
C ALA A 100 7.42 5.15 10.54
N LYS A 101 7.53 6.47 10.78
CA LYS A 101 7.19 7.08 12.06
C LYS A 101 5.70 6.94 12.39
N ARG A 102 4.83 7.20 11.40
CA ARG A 102 3.38 7.10 11.60
C ARG A 102 2.95 5.67 11.91
N PHE A 103 3.60 4.69 11.33
CA PHE A 103 3.38 3.27 11.61
C PHE A 103 4.11 2.76 12.86
N ALA A 104 4.88 3.61 13.55
CA ALA A 104 5.67 3.28 14.73
C ALA A 104 6.72 2.16 14.47
N VAL A 105 7.36 2.20 13.31
CA VAL A 105 8.40 1.23 12.89
C VAL A 105 9.71 1.92 12.49
N ASP A 106 9.86 3.18 12.79
CA ASP A 106 11.00 4.03 12.39
C ASP A 106 12.33 3.63 13.05
N ALA A 107 12.30 2.99 14.22
CA ALA A 107 13.50 2.57 14.93
C ALA A 107 14.41 1.60 14.13
N ASN A 108 13.82 0.78 13.25
CA ASN A 108 14.52 -0.21 12.44
C ASN A 108 14.36 0.03 10.93
N TYR A 109 13.98 1.24 10.55
CA TYR A 109 13.72 1.62 9.18
C TYR A 109 15.00 2.10 8.47
N ASP A 110 15.25 1.56 7.29
CA ASP A 110 16.29 2.01 6.38
C ASP A 110 15.66 2.86 5.26
N GLU A 111 16.02 4.14 5.24
CA GLU A 111 15.47 5.11 4.27
C GLU A 111 15.96 4.94 2.84
N GLN A 112 16.99 4.13 2.62
CA GLN A 112 17.51 3.88 1.27
C GLN A 112 16.80 2.72 0.58
N SER A 113 16.56 1.65 1.34
CA SER A 113 15.85 0.46 0.86
C SER A 113 14.35 0.48 1.15
N PHE A 114 13.87 1.40 1.99
CA PHE A 114 12.50 1.44 2.51
C PHE A 114 12.11 0.21 3.32
N VAL A 115 13.09 -0.56 3.76
CA VAL A 115 12.90 -1.78 4.54
C VAL A 115 12.92 -1.48 6.03
N VAL A 116 11.96 -2.03 6.76
CA VAL A 116 11.99 -2.16 8.21
C VAL A 116 12.49 -3.56 8.55
N LYS A 117 13.60 -3.67 9.25
CA LYS A 117 14.23 -4.98 9.54
C LYS A 117 13.43 -5.83 10.51
N SER A 118 12.73 -5.18 11.44
CA SER A 118 11.85 -5.85 12.39
C SER A 118 10.81 -4.85 12.89
N ALA A 119 9.55 -5.13 12.66
CA ALA A 119 8.43 -4.30 13.11
C ALA A 119 7.79 -4.82 14.41
N GLY A 120 8.29 -5.89 14.97
CA GLY A 120 7.80 -6.47 16.23
C GLY A 120 6.44 -7.16 16.15
N GLN A 121 5.65 -6.89 15.10
CA GLN A 121 4.33 -7.47 14.88
C GLN A 121 4.13 -7.83 13.41
N SER A 122 3.53 -8.99 13.16
CA SER A 122 2.97 -9.36 11.88
C SER A 122 1.55 -8.81 11.74
N GLY A 123 0.99 -8.81 10.55
CA GLY A 123 -0.42 -8.46 10.36
C GLY A 123 -0.63 -7.17 9.60
N PHE A 124 0.23 -6.91 8.67
CA PHE A 124 0.08 -5.81 7.73
C PHE A 124 -0.73 -6.26 6.52
N LEU A 125 -0.58 -5.59 5.41
CA LEU A 125 -1.26 -5.98 4.20
C LEU A 125 -0.90 -7.43 3.83
N ASP A 126 -1.76 -8.35 4.21
CA ASP A 126 -1.66 -9.76 3.87
C ASP A 126 -2.73 -10.05 2.80
N TYR A 127 -2.26 -10.42 1.64
CA TYR A 127 -3.07 -10.63 0.49
C TYR A 127 -2.65 -11.92 -0.21
N GLU A 128 -3.44 -12.95 -0.02
CA GLU A 128 -3.25 -14.22 -0.73
C GLU A 128 -3.56 -14.05 -2.20
N SER A 129 -2.53 -13.80 -2.97
CA SER A 129 -2.70 -13.36 -4.30
C SER A 129 -2.42 -14.40 -5.38
N SER A 130 -1.89 -13.84 -6.41
CA SER A 130 -1.43 -14.42 -7.64
C SER A 130 -0.47 -15.55 -7.38
N LYS A 131 -0.44 -16.49 -8.25
CA LYS A 131 0.64 -17.47 -8.31
C LYS A 131 1.97 -16.70 -8.40
N PRO A 132 3.02 -17.12 -7.68
CA PRO A 132 4.31 -16.42 -7.65
C PRO A 132 4.87 -16.11 -9.04
N GLU A 133 4.68 -16.99 -9.99
CA GLU A 133 5.12 -16.83 -11.38
C GLU A 133 4.45 -15.68 -12.15
N LYS A 134 3.37 -15.12 -11.62
CA LYS A 134 2.68 -13.95 -12.20
C LYS A 134 3.18 -12.62 -11.65
N ILE A 135 4.03 -12.64 -10.63
CA ILE A 135 4.60 -11.44 -10.05
C ILE A 135 5.89 -11.11 -10.81
N LYS A 136 5.98 -9.87 -11.30
CA LYS A 136 7.15 -9.42 -12.04
C LYS A 136 8.42 -9.51 -11.19
N PRO A 137 9.55 -10.03 -11.73
CA PRO A 137 10.80 -10.15 -10.99
C PRO A 137 11.29 -8.83 -10.36
N GLU A 138 11.04 -7.71 -11.02
CA GLU A 138 11.40 -6.38 -10.52
C GLU A 138 10.68 -6.05 -9.21
N ILE A 139 9.43 -6.48 -9.07
CA ILE A 139 8.65 -6.30 -7.84
C ILE A 139 9.17 -7.22 -6.76
N VAL A 140 9.45 -8.48 -7.09
CA VAL A 140 10.01 -9.45 -6.13
C VAL A 140 11.34 -8.95 -5.56
N SER A 141 12.20 -8.35 -6.38
CA SER A 141 13.51 -7.86 -5.96
C SER A 141 13.45 -6.76 -4.89
N LEU A 142 12.39 -5.99 -4.82
CA LEU A 142 12.20 -4.97 -3.78
C LEU A 142 12.08 -5.57 -2.36
N PHE A 143 11.76 -6.86 -2.28
CA PHE A 143 11.55 -7.57 -1.02
C PHE A 143 12.74 -8.44 -0.60
N ASN A 144 13.87 -8.39 -1.31
CA ASN A 144 15.03 -9.23 -1.03
C ASN A 144 15.55 -9.08 0.41
N ASP A 145 15.49 -7.87 0.97
CA ASP A 145 15.97 -7.56 2.32
C ASP A 145 14.84 -7.62 3.38
N VAL A 146 13.63 -7.97 2.96
CA VAL A 146 12.48 -8.09 3.88
C VAL A 146 12.46 -9.48 4.51
N ASN A 147 12.69 -9.53 5.82
CA ASN A 147 12.59 -10.78 6.57
C ASN A 147 11.24 -10.89 7.29
N ALA A 148 10.25 -11.44 6.60
CA ALA A 148 8.90 -11.61 7.14
C ALA A 148 8.86 -12.41 8.46
N LYS A 149 9.76 -13.39 8.63
CA LYS A 149 9.85 -14.21 9.87
C LYS A 149 10.26 -13.37 11.08
N LYS A 150 11.01 -12.29 10.87
CA LYS A 150 11.41 -11.33 11.91
C LYS A 150 10.47 -10.14 12.01
N GLY A 151 9.32 -10.18 11.32
CA GLY A 151 8.40 -9.06 11.25
C GLY A 151 8.91 -7.92 10.35
N GLY A 152 9.80 -8.22 9.41
CA GLY A 152 10.27 -7.24 8.44
C GLY A 152 9.15 -6.84 7.47
N VAL A 153 9.16 -5.58 7.05
CA VAL A 153 8.20 -5.02 6.11
C VAL A 153 8.87 -4.03 5.16
N LEU A 154 8.26 -3.82 4.01
CA LEU A 154 8.59 -2.75 3.07
C LEU A 154 7.60 -1.61 3.24
N ILE A 155 8.09 -0.39 3.47
CA ILE A 155 7.27 0.82 3.42
C ILE A 155 7.09 1.19 1.96
N VAL A 156 5.85 1.34 1.53
CA VAL A 156 5.52 1.71 0.16
C VAL A 156 4.56 2.87 0.18
N HIS A 157 4.75 3.80 -0.73
CA HIS A 157 3.80 4.88 -0.97
C HIS A 157 3.68 5.19 -2.46
N GLY A 158 2.62 5.86 -2.81
CA GLY A 158 2.39 6.39 -4.14
C GLY A 158 1.36 7.51 -4.06
N TRP A 159 1.12 8.15 -5.19
CA TRP A 159 0.19 9.26 -5.30
C TRP A 159 -1.03 8.89 -6.11
N THR A 160 -2.15 9.48 -5.75
CA THR A 160 -3.28 9.63 -6.64
C THR A 160 -3.60 11.12 -6.76
N MET A 161 -3.51 11.62 -7.98
CA MET A 161 -3.87 13.01 -8.28
C MET A 161 -5.38 13.21 -8.13
N ALA A 162 -5.82 14.40 -7.78
CA ALA A 162 -7.23 14.73 -7.59
C ALA A 162 -8.13 14.23 -8.73
N GLU A 163 -7.72 14.46 -9.97
CA GLU A 163 -8.46 14.01 -11.17
C GLU A 163 -8.55 12.47 -11.28
N SER A 164 -7.49 11.78 -10.90
CA SER A 164 -7.46 10.31 -10.87
C SER A 164 -8.28 9.76 -9.73
N LEU A 165 -8.28 10.44 -8.59
CA LEU A 165 -9.06 10.07 -7.42
C LEU A 165 -10.56 10.06 -7.74
N VAL A 166 -11.04 11.03 -8.51
CA VAL A 166 -12.43 11.05 -9.01
C VAL A 166 -12.76 9.79 -9.80
N LYS A 167 -11.87 9.37 -10.71
CA LYS A 167 -12.08 8.14 -11.52
C LYS A 167 -12.02 6.86 -10.69
N LEU A 168 -11.10 6.80 -9.72
CA LEU A 168 -10.88 5.62 -8.87
C LEU A 168 -11.95 5.47 -7.79
N GLY A 169 -12.45 6.59 -7.27
CA GLY A 169 -13.43 6.64 -6.19
C GLY A 169 -14.88 6.76 -6.65
N SER A 170 -15.14 7.00 -7.93
CA SER A 170 -16.50 7.01 -8.46
C SER A 170 -17.07 5.59 -8.41
N ARG A 171 -18.20 5.44 -7.74
CA ARG A 171 -18.96 4.19 -7.79
C ARG A 171 -19.54 4.05 -9.19
N ALA A 172 -19.21 2.94 -9.84
CA ALA A 172 -19.83 2.53 -11.08
C ALA A 172 -21.29 2.10 -10.83
#